data_10d486d63c84ec0371382e00ac1e00ec
#
_entry.id   10d486d63c84ec0371382e00ac1e00ec
#
_cell.length_a   1.000
_cell.length_b   1.000
_cell.length_c   1.000
_cell.angle_alpha   90.00
_cell.angle_beta   90.00
_cell.angle_gamma   90.00
#
_symmetry.space_group_name_H-M   'P 1'
#
loop_
_entity.id
_entity.type
_entity.pdbx_description
1 polymer ?
#
loop_
_entity_poly.entity_id
_entity_poly.type
_entity_poly.pdbx_seq_one_letter_code
_entity_poly.pdbx_strand_id
1 'polypeptide(L)'
;MRRTAFALFWGHSMRVDYPAASASTPRGFILLSHRHPEVEGAEFVVFADPSRKYLDCTEGVCRLLGYERSEMLARSIENVSFDDREVSKQFAEYLQRGKMDGEYVLRHKDGNPIPIRFRAFVFADGCIAAVWEPIKDWRELYLSALVEIDPTKLKHKAEMALLAVQQRMQELKSIPATPHSEHQSLRDATSALQSLMKTT
;
A
#
# COMPACT_ATOMS: atom_id res chain seq x y z
N MET A 1 23.99 -1.98 15.99
CA MET A 1 24.39 -2.80 14.82
C MET A 1 24.05 -2.02 13.57
N ARG A 2 25.05 -1.70 12.75
CA ARG A 2 24.83 -1.01 11.45
C ARG A 2 24.35 -2.04 10.44
N ARG A 3 23.20 -1.78 9.81
CA ARG A 3 22.69 -2.62 8.72
C ARG A 3 23.28 -2.09 7.42
N THR A 4 24.01 -2.93 6.70
CA THR A 4 24.62 -2.60 5.41
C THR A 4 23.77 -3.20 4.30
N ALA A 5 23.21 -2.37 3.44
CA ALA A 5 22.56 -2.82 2.20
C ALA A 5 23.51 -2.63 1.02
N PHE A 6 23.58 -3.61 0.13
CA PHE A 6 24.35 -3.53 -1.10
C PHE A 6 23.42 -3.14 -2.26
N ALA A 7 23.64 -1.96 -2.81
CA ALA A 7 23.03 -1.58 -4.08
C ALA A 7 24.05 -1.78 -5.20
N LEU A 8 23.76 -2.68 -6.13
CA LEU A 8 24.54 -2.85 -7.36
C LEU A 8 23.98 -1.91 -8.43
N PHE A 9 24.66 -0.81 -8.67
CA PHE A 9 24.36 0.06 -9.80
C PHE A 9 25.63 0.23 -10.65
N TRP A 10 25.61 -0.29 -11.86
CA TRP A 10 26.67 -0.06 -12.88
C TRP A 10 28.12 -0.24 -12.40
N GLY A 11 28.45 -1.44 -11.94
CA GLY A 11 29.85 -1.83 -11.73
C GLY A 11 30.57 -1.20 -10.52
N HIS A 12 29.93 -0.36 -9.72
CA HIS A 12 30.47 0.17 -8.47
C HIS A 12 29.59 -0.26 -7.30
N SER A 13 30.18 -1.02 -6.39
CA SER A 13 29.53 -1.37 -5.12
C SER A 13 29.58 -0.16 -4.19
N MET A 14 28.50 0.61 -4.09
CA MET A 14 28.37 1.65 -3.08
C MET A 14 27.79 1.04 -1.81
N ARG A 15 28.56 1.07 -0.73
CA ARG A 15 28.06 0.76 0.61
C ARG A 15 27.33 1.98 1.14
N VAL A 16 26.02 1.90 1.28
CA VAL A 16 25.22 2.92 1.94
C VAL A 16 24.95 2.44 3.37
N ASP A 17 25.58 3.07 4.34
CA ASP A 17 25.31 2.81 5.76
C ASP A 17 24.05 3.58 6.16
N TYR A 18 22.92 2.88 6.25
CA TYR A 18 21.72 3.46 6.85
C TYR A 18 21.90 3.55 8.37
N PRO A 19 21.66 4.73 8.98
CA PRO A 19 21.67 4.82 10.43
C PRO A 19 20.62 3.87 11.01
N ALA A 20 21.03 3.09 12.01
CA ALA A 20 20.09 2.21 12.73
C ALA A 20 18.97 3.09 13.29
N ALA A 21 17.72 2.77 12.89
CA ALA A 21 16.55 3.48 13.39
C ALA A 21 16.52 3.40 14.91
N SER A 22 16.81 4.52 15.58
CA SER A 22 16.60 4.61 17.02
C SER A 22 15.12 4.81 17.28
N ALA A 23 14.54 4.00 18.15
CA ALA A 23 13.12 3.88 18.45
C ALA A 23 12.43 5.15 19.01
N SER A 24 13.09 6.31 19.00
CA SER A 24 12.62 7.48 19.75
C SER A 24 12.74 8.84 19.09
N THR A 25 12.89 8.93 17.73
CA THR A 25 13.04 10.28 17.17
C THR A 25 12.35 10.46 15.82
N PRO A 26 11.46 11.50 15.68
CA PRO A 26 10.96 11.99 14.40
C PRO A 26 12.06 12.45 13.42
N ARG A 27 13.31 12.58 13.92
CA ARG A 27 14.47 13.06 13.15
C ARG A 27 14.87 12.20 11.95
N GLY A 28 14.64 10.88 12.00
CA GLY A 28 14.94 9.98 10.88
C GLY A 28 14.06 10.27 9.68
N PHE A 29 12.74 10.41 9.88
CA PHE A 29 11.78 10.73 8.84
C PHE A 29 12.07 12.10 8.21
N ILE A 30 12.33 13.12 9.02
CA ILE A 30 12.65 14.49 8.54
C ILE A 30 13.89 14.46 7.64
N LEU A 31 14.93 13.69 7.99
CA LEU A 31 16.12 13.56 7.17
C LEU A 31 15.88 12.85 5.84
N LEU A 32 15.01 11.86 5.80
CA LEU A 32 14.63 11.13 4.58
C LEU A 32 13.70 11.98 3.70
N SER A 33 12.68 12.61 4.27
CA SER A 33 11.73 13.45 3.52
C SER A 33 12.39 14.69 2.91
N HIS A 34 13.34 15.36 3.61
CA HIS A 34 14.07 16.50 3.05
C HIS A 34 15.00 16.13 1.88
N ARG A 35 15.39 14.87 1.75
CA ARG A 35 16.17 14.40 0.60
C ARG A 35 15.32 14.06 -0.61
N HIS A 36 14.01 13.94 -0.42
CA HIS A 36 13.08 13.40 -1.41
C HIS A 36 11.81 14.25 -1.48
N PRO A 37 11.84 15.38 -2.22
CA PRO A 37 10.73 16.32 -2.30
C PRO A 37 9.43 15.69 -2.82
N GLU A 38 9.51 14.56 -3.53
CA GLU A 38 8.34 13.83 -4.03
C GLU A 38 7.41 13.30 -2.93
N VAL A 39 7.91 13.20 -1.70
CA VAL A 39 7.15 12.68 -0.54
C VAL A 39 6.89 13.75 0.51
N GLU A 40 7.38 14.98 0.29
CA GLU A 40 7.23 16.08 1.25
C GLU A 40 5.76 16.43 1.46
N GLY A 41 5.36 16.56 2.73
CA GLY A 41 3.99 16.93 3.11
C GLY A 41 2.94 15.84 2.95
N ALA A 42 3.27 14.66 2.44
CA ALA A 42 2.32 13.57 2.34
C ALA A 42 2.06 12.92 3.72
N GLU A 43 0.78 12.64 4.03
CA GLU A 43 0.36 12.09 5.31
C GLU A 43 0.77 10.62 5.49
N PHE A 44 0.72 9.84 4.42
CA PHE A 44 0.97 8.39 4.46
C PHE A 44 2.20 8.04 3.63
N VAL A 45 3.36 8.04 4.25
CA VAL A 45 4.64 7.74 3.58
C VAL A 45 5.36 6.63 4.32
N VAL A 46 5.90 5.69 3.56
CA VAL A 46 6.81 4.65 4.05
C VAL A 46 8.13 4.70 3.30
N PHE A 47 9.20 4.36 3.98
CA PHE A 47 10.52 4.11 3.40
C PHE A 47 10.92 2.67 3.66
N ALA A 48 11.49 2.02 2.64
CA ALA A 48 11.98 0.65 2.74
C ALA A 48 13.38 0.53 2.11
N ASP A 49 14.11 -0.51 2.52
CA ASP A 49 15.36 -0.89 1.88
C ASP A 49 15.09 -1.81 0.66
N PRO A 50 16.11 -2.09 -0.18
CA PRO A 50 15.97 -3.00 -1.31
C PRO A 50 15.58 -4.43 -0.92
N SER A 51 15.74 -4.82 0.36
CA SER A 51 15.25 -6.10 0.90
C SER A 51 13.79 -6.02 1.35
N ARG A 52 13.10 -4.91 1.07
CA ARG A 52 11.69 -4.63 1.36
C ARG A 52 11.36 -4.45 2.85
N LYS A 53 12.35 -4.28 3.71
CA LYS A 53 12.15 -3.97 5.13
C LYS A 53 11.89 -2.48 5.31
N TYR A 54 10.93 -2.15 6.14
CA TYR A 54 10.66 -0.76 6.46
C TYR A 54 11.80 -0.12 7.25
N LEU A 55 12.25 1.03 6.77
CA LEU A 55 13.28 1.86 7.41
C LEU A 55 12.63 2.97 8.23
N ASP A 56 11.52 3.50 7.72
CA ASP A 56 10.78 4.58 8.34
C ASP A 56 9.34 4.68 7.82
N CYS A 57 8.47 5.37 8.57
CA CYS A 57 7.10 5.68 8.15
C CYS A 57 6.56 6.91 8.90
N THR A 58 5.55 7.55 8.33
CA THR A 58 4.80 8.62 9.01
C THR A 58 3.90 8.07 10.11
N GLU A 59 3.51 8.92 11.06
CA GLU A 59 2.46 8.58 12.03
C GLU A 59 1.12 8.27 11.37
N GLY A 60 0.82 8.90 10.22
CA GLY A 60 -0.37 8.59 9.42
C GLY A 60 -0.43 7.12 9.06
N VAL A 61 0.70 6.54 8.60
CA VAL A 61 0.80 5.10 8.30
C VAL A 61 0.54 4.24 9.54
N CYS A 62 1.10 4.60 10.67
CA CYS A 62 0.90 3.87 11.92
C CYS A 62 -0.59 3.87 12.33
N ARG A 63 -1.24 5.04 12.27
CA ARG A 63 -2.68 5.17 12.54
C ARG A 63 -3.54 4.39 11.52
N LEU A 64 -3.18 4.47 10.23
CA LEU A 64 -3.90 3.79 9.16
C LEU A 64 -3.90 2.27 9.32
N LEU A 65 -2.75 1.70 9.68
CA LEU A 65 -2.56 0.25 9.78
C LEU A 65 -2.78 -0.31 11.20
N GLY A 66 -2.93 0.56 12.22
CA GLY A 66 -3.11 0.15 13.61
C GLY A 66 -1.86 -0.39 14.29
N TYR A 67 -0.67 -0.11 13.75
CA TYR A 67 0.60 -0.53 14.32
C TYR A 67 1.29 0.63 15.05
N GLU A 68 1.99 0.29 16.14
CA GLU A 68 2.99 1.18 16.70
C GLU A 68 4.18 1.32 15.73
N ARG A 69 4.88 2.46 15.77
CA ARG A 69 6.04 2.71 14.88
C ARG A 69 7.11 1.62 14.99
N SER A 70 7.43 1.18 16.20
CA SER A 70 8.40 0.10 16.44
C SER A 70 7.97 -1.22 15.82
N GLU A 71 6.68 -1.53 15.83
CA GLU A 71 6.12 -2.70 15.18
C GLU A 71 6.22 -2.59 13.65
N MET A 72 5.95 -1.40 13.07
CA MET A 72 6.10 -1.17 11.63
C MET A 72 7.53 -1.36 11.17
N LEU A 73 8.52 -0.80 11.88
CA LEU A 73 9.94 -0.92 11.52
C LEU A 73 10.50 -2.35 11.68
N ALA A 74 9.80 -3.22 12.39
CA ALA A 74 10.15 -4.65 12.46
C ALA A 74 9.58 -5.47 11.28
N ARG A 75 8.78 -4.86 10.38
CA ARG A 75 8.06 -5.52 9.28
C ARG A 75 8.72 -5.28 7.93
N SER A 76 8.22 -6.01 6.94
CA SER A 76 8.50 -5.80 5.52
C SER A 76 7.21 -5.47 4.77
N ILE A 77 7.35 -5.11 3.49
CA ILE A 77 6.21 -4.82 2.62
C ILE A 77 5.22 -5.99 2.60
N GLU A 78 5.70 -7.23 2.53
CA GLU A 78 4.87 -8.42 2.51
C GLU A 78 4.02 -8.57 3.77
N ASN A 79 4.54 -8.18 4.94
CA ASN A 79 3.82 -8.35 6.21
C ASN A 79 2.59 -7.48 6.34
N VAL A 80 2.54 -6.36 5.60
CA VAL A 80 1.38 -5.45 5.57
C VAL A 80 0.59 -5.55 4.27
N SER A 81 0.99 -6.43 3.37
CA SER A 81 0.28 -6.72 2.13
C SER A 81 -0.86 -7.70 2.38
N PHE A 82 -2.00 -7.48 1.74
CA PHE A 82 -3.12 -8.42 1.83
C PHE A 82 -2.86 -9.67 0.98
N ASP A 83 -2.27 -9.50 -0.22
CA ASP A 83 -1.73 -10.60 -1.06
C ASP A 83 -0.23 -10.39 -1.29
N ASP A 84 0.61 -11.20 -0.66
CA ASP A 84 2.07 -11.14 -0.73
C ASP A 84 2.65 -11.68 -2.04
N ARG A 85 1.90 -12.51 -2.77
CA ARG A 85 2.34 -13.10 -4.05
C ARG A 85 2.43 -12.08 -5.17
N GLU A 86 1.50 -11.13 -5.20
CA GLU A 86 1.48 -10.06 -6.20
C GLU A 86 2.68 -9.11 -6.03
N VAL A 87 3.04 -8.78 -4.79
CA VAL A 87 4.18 -7.90 -4.46
C VAL A 87 5.49 -8.43 -5.07
N SER A 88 5.74 -9.72 -4.95
CA SER A 88 7.01 -10.31 -5.37
C SER A 88 7.22 -10.29 -6.88
N LYS A 89 6.14 -10.41 -7.67
CA LYS A 89 6.22 -10.36 -9.14
C LYS A 89 6.48 -8.96 -9.67
N GLN A 90 5.78 -7.97 -9.13
CA GLN A 90 5.85 -6.59 -9.61
C GLN A 90 7.11 -5.87 -9.12
N PHE A 91 7.69 -6.32 -8.01
CA PHE A 91 8.80 -5.63 -7.37
C PHE A 91 10.09 -5.64 -8.21
N ALA A 92 10.40 -6.72 -8.91
CA ALA A 92 11.59 -6.80 -9.76
C ALA A 92 11.51 -5.82 -10.95
N GLU A 93 10.35 -5.69 -11.57
CA GLU A 93 10.11 -4.71 -12.65
C GLU A 93 10.15 -3.28 -12.11
N TYR A 94 9.60 -3.07 -10.91
CA TYR A 94 9.61 -1.78 -10.25
C TYR A 94 11.03 -1.26 -10.01
N LEU A 95 11.92 -2.09 -9.47
CA LEU A 95 13.31 -1.70 -9.26
C LEU A 95 14.03 -1.28 -10.55
N GLN A 96 13.68 -1.89 -11.69
CA GLN A 96 14.24 -1.53 -12.98
C GLN A 96 13.67 -0.20 -13.53
N ARG A 97 12.39 0.06 -13.32
CA ARG A 97 11.70 1.26 -13.81
C ARG A 97 11.96 2.50 -12.94
N GLY A 98 12.38 2.32 -11.69
CA GLY A 98 12.64 3.39 -10.72
C GLY A 98 11.40 4.07 -10.15
N LYS A 99 10.20 3.82 -10.71
CA LYS A 99 8.90 4.33 -10.24
C LYS A 99 7.79 3.35 -10.54
N MET A 100 6.77 3.37 -9.71
CA MET A 100 5.56 2.56 -9.87
C MET A 100 4.37 3.29 -9.24
N ASP A 101 3.21 3.16 -9.85
CA ASP A 101 1.94 3.60 -9.31
C ASP A 101 0.87 2.54 -9.57
N GLY A 102 -0.16 2.53 -8.74
CA GLY A 102 -1.24 1.57 -8.87
C GLY A 102 -2.19 1.58 -7.69
N GLU A 103 -3.06 0.58 -7.67
CA GLU A 103 -3.98 0.31 -6.58
C GLU A 103 -3.56 -1.00 -5.89
N TYR A 104 -3.68 -1.05 -4.57
CA TYR A 104 -3.25 -2.17 -3.77
C TYR A 104 -4.10 -2.31 -2.50
N VAL A 105 -4.11 -3.51 -1.90
CA VAL A 105 -4.78 -3.74 -0.62
C VAL A 105 -3.74 -3.99 0.46
N LEU A 106 -3.73 -3.14 1.46
CA LEU A 106 -2.97 -3.33 2.69
C LEU A 106 -3.79 -4.13 3.70
N ARG A 107 -3.10 -4.70 4.68
CA ARG A 107 -3.69 -5.43 5.80
C ARG A 107 -3.53 -4.63 7.09
N HIS A 108 -4.63 -4.22 7.68
CA HIS A 108 -4.64 -3.65 9.03
C HIS A 108 -4.20 -4.69 10.07
N LYS A 109 -3.73 -4.25 11.21
CA LYS A 109 -3.26 -5.12 12.31
C LYS A 109 -4.31 -6.13 12.78
N ASP A 110 -5.59 -5.78 12.72
CA ASP A 110 -6.71 -6.65 13.05
C ASP A 110 -7.16 -7.57 11.89
N GLY A 111 -6.46 -7.53 10.74
CA GLY A 111 -6.73 -8.34 9.57
C GLY A 111 -7.65 -7.70 8.53
N ASN A 112 -8.23 -6.53 8.78
CA ASN A 112 -9.11 -5.86 7.85
C ASN A 112 -8.35 -5.35 6.61
N PRO A 113 -8.92 -5.46 5.40
CA PRO A 113 -8.32 -4.93 4.19
C PRO A 113 -8.44 -3.40 4.13
N ILE A 114 -7.39 -2.73 3.67
CA ILE A 114 -7.37 -1.28 3.43
C ILE A 114 -6.95 -1.05 1.98
N PRO A 115 -7.89 -0.76 1.08
CA PRO A 115 -7.58 -0.39 -0.29
C PRO A 115 -6.88 0.96 -0.33
N ILE A 116 -5.78 1.03 -1.10
CA ILE A 116 -5.00 2.24 -1.31
C ILE A 116 -4.69 2.43 -2.79
N ARG A 117 -4.52 3.68 -3.19
CA ARG A 117 -3.71 4.07 -4.34
C ARG A 117 -2.30 4.38 -3.84
N PHE A 118 -1.28 3.98 -4.59
CA PHE A 118 0.09 4.26 -4.18
C PHE A 118 0.92 4.81 -5.35
N ARG A 119 1.93 5.60 -4.99
CA ARG A 119 3.04 5.98 -5.85
C ARG A 119 4.33 5.64 -5.13
N ALA A 120 5.19 4.89 -5.78
CA ALA A 120 6.46 4.44 -5.22
C ALA A 120 7.64 4.88 -6.10
N PHE A 121 8.76 5.16 -5.47
CA PHE A 121 9.98 5.70 -6.07
C PHE A 121 11.20 4.95 -5.54
N VAL A 122 12.14 4.64 -6.44
CA VAL A 122 13.48 4.15 -6.07
C VAL A 122 14.45 5.30 -6.24
N PHE A 123 15.13 5.66 -5.17
CA PHE A 123 16.10 6.75 -5.17
C PHE A 123 17.52 6.26 -5.48
N ALA A 124 18.40 7.18 -5.86
CA ALA A 124 19.78 6.86 -6.26
C ALA A 124 20.62 6.19 -5.15
N ASP A 125 20.25 6.38 -3.90
CA ASP A 125 20.85 5.72 -2.73
C ASP A 125 20.29 4.30 -2.47
N GLY A 126 19.37 3.84 -3.33
CA GLY A 126 18.68 2.55 -3.21
C GLY A 126 17.53 2.53 -2.21
N CYS A 127 17.23 3.66 -1.57
CA CYS A 127 16.03 3.78 -0.73
C CYS A 127 14.78 3.72 -1.60
N ILE A 128 13.75 3.07 -1.09
CA ILE A 128 12.43 2.98 -1.70
C ILE A 128 11.47 3.79 -0.85
N ALA A 129 10.77 4.75 -1.46
CA ALA A 129 9.67 5.43 -0.79
C ALA A 129 8.34 5.13 -1.47
N ALA A 130 7.28 5.05 -0.69
CA ALA A 130 5.92 4.98 -1.22
C ALA A 130 5.01 5.96 -0.48
N VAL A 131 4.24 6.71 -1.27
CA VAL A 131 3.14 7.55 -0.80
C VAL A 131 1.86 6.77 -1.01
N TRP A 132 1.07 6.64 0.05
CA TRP A 132 -0.22 5.94 0.02
C TRP A 132 -1.37 6.94 0.11
N GLU A 133 -2.46 6.62 -0.56
CA GLU A 133 -3.72 7.35 -0.53
C GLU A 133 -4.85 6.34 -0.28
N PRO A 134 -5.44 6.31 0.94
CA PRO A 134 -6.52 5.39 1.25
C PRO A 134 -7.76 5.66 0.39
N ILE A 135 -8.29 4.62 -0.25
CA ILE A 135 -9.51 4.69 -1.04
C ILE A 135 -10.69 4.41 -0.11
N LYS A 136 -11.47 5.45 0.22
CA LYS A 136 -12.55 5.37 1.19
C LYS A 136 -13.91 5.06 0.56
N ASP A 137 -14.11 5.40 -0.71
CA ASP A 137 -15.37 5.18 -1.40
C ASP A 137 -15.31 3.88 -2.22
N TRP A 138 -16.08 2.89 -1.80
CA TRP A 138 -16.22 1.62 -2.51
C TRP A 138 -16.70 1.79 -3.96
N ARG A 139 -17.45 2.89 -4.25
CA ARG A 139 -17.93 3.18 -5.59
C ARG A 139 -16.81 3.50 -6.56
N GLU A 140 -15.76 4.15 -6.07
CA GLU A 140 -14.57 4.45 -6.89
C GLU A 140 -13.90 3.17 -7.36
N LEU A 141 -13.70 2.20 -6.46
CA LEU A 141 -13.13 0.90 -6.79
C LEU A 141 -14.06 0.09 -7.71
N TYR A 142 -15.37 0.14 -7.45
CA TYR A 142 -16.37 -0.53 -8.28
C TYR A 142 -16.34 0.00 -9.73
N LEU A 143 -16.33 1.31 -9.91
CA LEU A 143 -16.24 1.94 -11.23
C LEU A 143 -14.89 1.62 -11.92
N SER A 144 -13.78 1.63 -11.16
CA SER A 144 -12.47 1.25 -11.69
C SER A 144 -12.45 -0.18 -12.24
N ALA A 145 -13.14 -1.11 -11.57
CA ALA A 145 -13.28 -2.48 -12.06
C ALA A 145 -14.16 -2.59 -13.30
N LEU A 146 -15.28 -1.84 -13.37
CA LEU A 146 -16.20 -1.88 -14.50
C LEU A 146 -15.59 -1.36 -15.82
N VAL A 147 -14.65 -0.42 -15.75
CA VAL A 147 -14.02 0.18 -16.94
C VAL A 147 -12.71 -0.50 -17.34
N GLU A 148 -12.24 -1.47 -16.57
CA GLU A 148 -10.99 -2.18 -16.88
C GLU A 148 -11.19 -3.15 -18.05
N ILE A 149 -10.34 -3.03 -19.06
CA ILE A 149 -10.35 -3.87 -20.28
C ILE A 149 -9.26 -4.96 -20.27
N ASP A 150 -8.23 -4.80 -19.46
CA ASP A 150 -7.16 -5.79 -19.33
C ASP A 150 -7.62 -6.93 -18.39
N PRO A 151 -7.79 -8.17 -18.91
CA PRO A 151 -8.29 -9.28 -18.10
C PRO A 151 -7.42 -9.59 -16.88
N THR A 152 -6.10 -9.34 -16.97
CA THR A 152 -5.17 -9.60 -15.85
C THR A 152 -5.35 -8.62 -14.70
N LYS A 153 -5.70 -7.36 -15.04
CA LYS A 153 -5.98 -6.31 -14.06
C LYS A 153 -7.42 -6.34 -13.57
N LEU A 154 -8.36 -6.74 -14.45
CA LEU A 154 -9.78 -6.79 -14.14
C LEU A 154 -10.07 -7.65 -12.92
N LYS A 155 -9.49 -8.84 -12.86
CA LYS A 155 -9.67 -9.74 -11.73
C LYS A 155 -9.22 -9.09 -10.42
N HIS A 156 -8.02 -8.53 -10.39
CA HIS A 156 -7.48 -7.85 -9.20
C HIS A 156 -8.36 -6.66 -8.77
N LYS A 157 -8.76 -5.81 -9.72
CA LYS A 157 -9.65 -4.67 -9.42
C LYS A 157 -11.02 -5.10 -8.91
N ALA A 158 -11.58 -6.17 -9.48
CA ALA A 158 -12.87 -6.70 -9.04
C ALA A 158 -12.79 -7.28 -7.62
N GLU A 159 -11.69 -7.96 -7.27
CA GLU A 159 -11.43 -8.46 -5.93
C GLU A 159 -11.29 -7.31 -4.91
N MET A 160 -10.54 -6.26 -5.25
CA MET A 160 -10.41 -5.05 -4.41
C MET A 160 -11.76 -4.37 -4.18
N ALA A 161 -12.54 -4.18 -5.25
CA ALA A 161 -13.86 -3.58 -5.17
C ALA A 161 -14.80 -4.42 -4.30
N LEU A 162 -14.76 -5.74 -4.44
CA LEU A 162 -15.58 -6.65 -3.63
C LEU A 162 -15.23 -6.58 -2.14
N LEU A 163 -13.94 -6.51 -1.81
CA LEU A 163 -13.49 -6.32 -0.42
C LEU A 163 -14.01 -5.01 0.17
N ALA A 164 -13.92 -3.90 -0.58
CA ALA A 164 -14.42 -2.60 -0.12
C ALA A 164 -15.94 -2.59 0.06
N VAL A 165 -16.69 -3.22 -0.86
CA VAL A 165 -18.15 -3.38 -0.75
C VAL A 165 -18.51 -4.20 0.50
N GLN A 166 -17.82 -5.31 0.74
CA GLN A 166 -18.05 -6.15 1.92
C GLN A 166 -17.74 -5.42 3.22
N GLN A 167 -16.65 -4.67 3.26
CA GLN A 167 -16.29 -3.84 4.41
C GLN A 167 -17.38 -2.79 4.68
N ARG A 168 -17.85 -2.09 3.65
CA ARG A 168 -18.94 -1.11 3.80
C ARG A 168 -20.25 -1.75 4.29
N MET A 169 -20.58 -2.93 3.79
CA MET A 169 -21.73 -3.68 4.28
C MET A 169 -21.61 -4.04 5.77
N GLN A 170 -20.38 -4.33 6.23
CA GLN A 170 -20.13 -4.63 7.64
C GLN A 170 -20.27 -3.38 8.53
N GLU A 171 -19.72 -2.24 8.07
CA GLU A 171 -19.87 -0.95 8.76
C GLU A 171 -21.34 -0.56 8.93
N LEU A 172 -22.15 -0.77 7.89
CA LEU A 172 -23.56 -0.43 7.92
C LEU A 172 -24.37 -1.25 8.92
N LYS A 173 -23.91 -2.44 9.30
CA LYS A 173 -24.58 -3.24 10.36
C LYS A 173 -24.51 -2.57 11.74
N SER A 174 -23.51 -1.70 11.96
CA SER A 174 -23.28 -0.99 13.21
C SER A 174 -24.02 0.36 13.27
N ILE A 175 -24.61 0.81 12.16
CA ILE A 175 -25.25 2.13 12.05
C ILE A 175 -26.78 1.96 12.12
N PRO A 176 -27.47 2.49 13.14
CA PRO A 176 -28.89 2.21 13.39
C PRO A 176 -29.90 2.73 12.36
N ALA A 177 -29.51 3.58 11.43
CA ALA A 177 -30.43 4.18 10.44
C ALA A 177 -29.76 4.38 9.09
N THR A 178 -29.41 3.28 8.41
CA THR A 178 -28.86 3.36 7.06
C THR A 178 -29.94 3.47 5.99
N PRO A 179 -29.72 4.27 4.94
CA PRO A 179 -30.65 4.35 3.80
C PRO A 179 -30.78 2.99 3.12
N HIS A 180 -32.01 2.53 2.94
CA HIS A 180 -32.29 1.26 2.25
C HIS A 180 -31.68 1.20 0.83
N SER A 181 -31.57 2.35 0.18
CA SER A 181 -30.93 2.51 -1.14
C SER A 181 -29.45 2.13 -1.15
N GLU A 182 -28.68 2.42 -0.10
CA GLU A 182 -27.27 2.05 -0.05
C GLU A 182 -27.08 0.54 0.09
N HIS A 183 -27.88 -0.11 0.90
CA HIS A 183 -27.89 -1.58 1.01
C HIS A 183 -28.21 -2.27 -0.32
N GLN A 184 -29.15 -1.71 -1.11
CA GLN A 184 -29.46 -2.25 -2.42
C GLN A 184 -28.28 -2.07 -3.38
N SER A 185 -27.70 -0.86 -3.44
CA SER A 185 -26.54 -0.58 -4.29
C SER A 185 -25.35 -1.50 -4.00
N LEU A 186 -25.09 -1.80 -2.72
CA LEU A 186 -24.01 -2.72 -2.33
C LEU A 186 -24.27 -4.16 -2.77
N ARG A 187 -25.52 -4.63 -2.69
CA ARG A 187 -25.91 -5.95 -3.19
C ARG A 187 -25.77 -6.06 -4.70
N ASP A 188 -26.22 -5.04 -5.42
CA ASP A 188 -26.13 -4.98 -6.88
C ASP A 188 -24.66 -4.96 -7.34
N ALA A 189 -23.82 -4.15 -6.68
CA ALA A 189 -22.39 -4.12 -6.92
C ALA A 189 -21.73 -5.49 -6.65
N THR A 190 -22.08 -6.15 -5.55
CA THR A 190 -21.57 -7.50 -5.23
C THR A 190 -21.90 -8.49 -6.34
N SER A 191 -23.14 -8.50 -6.82
CA SER A 191 -23.59 -9.41 -7.88
C SER A 191 -22.87 -9.14 -9.20
N ALA A 192 -22.70 -7.87 -9.57
CA ALA A 192 -21.99 -7.46 -10.77
C ALA A 192 -20.50 -7.87 -10.73
N LEU A 193 -19.80 -7.60 -9.62
CA LEU A 193 -18.38 -7.95 -9.44
C LEU A 193 -18.18 -9.48 -9.48
N GLN A 194 -19.05 -10.25 -8.83
CA GLN A 194 -18.99 -11.71 -8.89
C GLN A 194 -19.21 -12.26 -10.31
N SER A 195 -20.05 -11.60 -11.10
CA SER A 195 -20.27 -11.97 -12.51
C SER A 195 -19.04 -11.65 -13.35
N LEU A 196 -18.39 -10.51 -13.15
CA LEU A 196 -17.15 -10.15 -13.83
C LEU A 196 -16.03 -11.16 -13.54
N MET A 197 -15.87 -11.59 -12.30
CA MET A 197 -14.84 -12.56 -11.93
C MET A 197 -15.06 -13.98 -12.49
N LYS A 198 -16.29 -14.33 -12.88
CA LYS A 198 -16.61 -15.63 -13.51
C LYS A 198 -16.29 -15.65 -15.00
N THR A 199 -16.21 -14.49 -15.63
CA THR A 199 -15.99 -14.34 -17.08
C THR A 199 -14.51 -14.18 -17.44
N THR A 200 -13.67 -14.08 -16.43
CA THR A 200 -12.19 -13.91 -16.56
C THR A 200 -11.48 -15.19 -16.15
#